data_e6a20c17c1a03bbf7d5f827a0b29d017
#
_entry.id   e6a20c17c1a03bbf7d5f827a0b29d017
#
_cell.length_a   1.000
_cell.length_b   1.000
_cell.length_c   1.000
_cell.angle_alpha   90.00
_cell.angle_beta   90.00
_cell.angle_gamma   90.00
#
_symmetry.space_group_name_H-M   'P 1'
#
loop_
_entity.id
_entity.type
_entity.pdbx_description
1 polymer ?
#
loop_
_entity_poly.entity_id
_entity_poly.type
_entity_poly.pdbx_seq_one_letter_code
_entity_poly.pdbx_strand_id
1 'polypeptide(L)'
;GYLKGWSAVSLITDIFDEGGDAFDFGSFFIDNRPFAGGWSLPITVGANVNGPWGLSLSMVGRNINAKQYMTTYPSLNAWSIDTFGQPILEGDSDSGSTTTFEIDGKFTFDLGLTWSMNFGSNLLQPTISLDFIDFGQMAELGGDELSRAFWSTTRFGASVRVLNILDFRYGLNKGYHSIGVGIDLFVFHLDVAYYTLEYGSTLGKKPVDALSVRIGLLSR
;
A
#
# COMPACT_ATOMS: atom_id res chain seq x y z
N GLY A 1 -3.52 16.06 -5.62
CA GLY A 1 -2.69 16.79 -6.59
C GLY A 1 -1.33 16.12 -6.77
N TYR A 2 -0.80 16.19 -7.95
CA TYR A 2 0.50 15.64 -8.33
C TYR A 2 1.33 16.72 -9.02
N LEU A 3 2.55 16.96 -8.53
CA LEU A 3 3.50 17.90 -9.11
C LEU A 3 4.37 17.18 -10.15
N LYS A 4 4.17 17.50 -11.43
CA LYS A 4 4.89 16.85 -12.53
C LYS A 4 6.19 17.61 -12.84
N GLY A 5 7.30 16.85 -13.00
CA GLY A 5 8.58 17.42 -13.47
C GLY A 5 9.52 17.94 -12.41
N TRP A 6 9.26 17.64 -11.14
CA TRP A 6 10.17 18.01 -10.06
C TRP A 6 11.18 16.90 -9.79
N SER A 7 12.45 17.22 -9.89
CA SER A 7 13.51 16.48 -9.22
C SER A 7 14.00 17.29 -8.02
N ALA A 8 14.46 16.61 -6.97
CA ALA A 8 15.06 17.31 -5.81
C ALA A 8 16.25 18.18 -6.21
N VAL A 9 16.98 17.79 -7.25
CA VAL A 9 18.12 18.52 -7.80
C VAL A 9 17.69 19.80 -8.50
N SER A 10 16.66 19.75 -9.37
CA SER A 10 16.17 20.98 -10.06
C SER A 10 15.57 21.96 -9.07
N LEU A 11 14.88 21.46 -8.03
CA LEU A 11 14.33 22.31 -6.98
C LEU A 11 15.42 23.06 -6.19
N ILE A 12 16.50 22.37 -5.85
CA ILE A 12 17.64 22.96 -5.15
C ILE A 12 18.37 23.97 -6.05
N THR A 13 18.58 23.62 -7.32
CA THR A 13 19.30 24.51 -8.26
C THR A 13 18.51 25.81 -8.48
N ASP A 14 17.20 25.72 -8.69
CA ASP A 14 16.34 26.87 -8.90
C ASP A 14 16.26 27.79 -7.67
N ILE A 15 16.29 27.23 -6.46
CA ILE A 15 16.35 28.01 -5.20
C ILE A 15 17.67 28.80 -5.07
N PHE A 16 18.78 28.25 -5.58
CA PHE A 16 20.10 28.90 -5.47
C PHE A 16 20.42 29.83 -6.63
N ASP A 17 19.83 29.64 -7.83
CA ASP A 17 20.06 30.50 -8.99
C ASP A 17 19.31 31.85 -8.92
N GLU A 18 18.16 31.90 -8.23
CA GLU A 18 17.41 33.15 -7.99
C GLU A 18 17.93 33.98 -6.79
N GLY A 19 19.09 33.65 -6.25
CA GLY A 19 19.65 34.15 -4.98
C GLY A 19 20.19 35.59 -4.98
N GLY A 20 19.56 36.53 -5.67
CA GLY A 20 19.87 37.96 -5.55
C GLY A 20 18.83 38.79 -4.81
N ASP A 21 17.56 38.43 -4.90
CA ASP A 21 16.44 39.06 -4.19
C ASP A 21 15.80 38.05 -3.25
N ALA A 22 15.08 38.52 -2.23
CA ALA A 22 14.42 37.66 -1.27
C ALA A 22 13.58 36.60 -1.99
N PHE A 23 13.98 35.32 -1.89
CA PHE A 23 13.27 34.20 -2.52
C PHE A 23 11.80 34.22 -2.12
N ASP A 24 10.92 34.53 -3.09
CA ASP A 24 9.48 34.46 -2.87
C ASP A 24 8.99 33.04 -3.06
N PHE A 25 8.90 32.33 -1.94
CA PHE A 25 8.40 30.95 -1.89
C PHE A 25 6.98 30.81 -2.46
N GLY A 26 6.16 31.85 -2.31
CA GLY A 26 4.78 31.85 -2.79
C GLY A 26 4.72 31.83 -4.31
N SER A 27 5.33 32.80 -4.97
CA SER A 27 5.35 32.87 -6.44
C SER A 27 6.07 31.67 -7.04
N PHE A 28 7.17 31.21 -6.45
CA PHE A 28 7.92 30.05 -6.93
C PHE A 28 7.09 28.76 -6.99
N PHE A 29 6.33 28.45 -5.93
CA PHE A 29 5.54 27.21 -5.87
C PHE A 29 4.14 27.34 -6.48
N ILE A 30 3.54 28.52 -6.44
CA ILE A 30 2.16 28.72 -6.80
C ILE A 30 2.00 29.19 -8.25
N ASP A 31 2.84 30.10 -8.73
CA ASP A 31 2.70 30.70 -10.06
C ASP A 31 3.59 30.07 -11.14
N ASN A 32 4.81 29.63 -10.78
CA ASN A 32 5.82 29.26 -11.76
C ASN A 32 6.02 27.74 -11.93
N ARG A 33 5.17 26.90 -11.32
CA ARG A 33 5.34 25.45 -11.41
C ARG A 33 4.12 24.74 -11.99
N PRO A 34 4.31 23.87 -12.98
CA PRO A 34 3.22 23.10 -13.54
C PRO A 34 2.60 22.17 -12.48
N PHE A 35 1.29 22.17 -12.42
CA PHE A 35 0.49 21.38 -11.49
C PHE A 35 -0.43 20.42 -12.24
N ALA A 36 -0.58 19.21 -11.76
CA ALA A 36 -1.59 18.28 -12.24
C ALA A 36 -2.59 17.99 -11.12
N GLY A 37 -3.81 18.41 -11.32
CA GLY A 37 -4.95 18.15 -10.43
C GLY A 37 -5.96 17.22 -11.09
N GLY A 38 -6.71 16.48 -10.28
CA GLY A 38 -7.72 15.60 -10.83
C GLY A 38 -8.53 14.88 -9.76
N TRP A 39 -9.42 14.03 -10.20
CA TRP A 39 -10.27 13.24 -9.34
C TRP A 39 -10.31 11.78 -9.80
N SER A 40 -10.62 10.89 -8.85
CA SER A 40 -10.81 9.47 -9.07
C SER A 40 -11.81 8.96 -8.07
N LEU A 41 -12.60 7.97 -8.45
CA LEU A 41 -13.56 7.29 -7.58
C LEU A 41 -13.28 5.78 -7.59
N PRO A 42 -12.20 5.30 -6.95
CA PRO A 42 -11.94 3.87 -6.86
C PRO A 42 -12.94 3.22 -5.91
N ILE A 43 -13.57 2.14 -6.37
CA ILE A 43 -14.52 1.36 -5.60
C ILE A 43 -13.85 0.06 -5.17
N THR A 44 -14.01 -0.30 -3.91
CA THR A 44 -13.59 -1.61 -3.38
C THR A 44 -14.82 -2.34 -2.85
N VAL A 45 -15.01 -3.58 -3.28
CA VAL A 45 -16.09 -4.45 -2.83
C VAL A 45 -15.49 -5.73 -2.29
N GLY A 46 -15.92 -6.13 -1.11
CA GLY A 46 -15.47 -7.38 -0.48
C GLY A 46 -16.64 -8.19 0.08
N ALA A 47 -16.46 -9.49 0.10
CA ALA A 47 -17.37 -10.44 0.73
C ALA A 47 -16.56 -11.44 1.56
N ASN A 48 -17.14 -11.83 2.71
CA ASN A 48 -16.61 -12.89 3.55
C ASN A 48 -17.73 -13.86 3.87
N VAL A 49 -17.45 -15.14 3.71
CA VAL A 49 -18.39 -16.23 4.00
C VAL A 49 -17.74 -17.17 5.01
N ASN A 50 -18.39 -17.30 6.17
CA ASN A 50 -17.98 -18.25 7.21
C ASN A 50 -18.72 -19.57 7.00
N GLY A 51 -17.95 -20.61 6.79
CA GLY A 51 -18.43 -21.99 6.63
C GLY A 51 -18.39 -22.78 7.94
N PRO A 52 -18.83 -24.04 7.89
CA PRO A 52 -18.71 -24.96 9.02
C PRO A 52 -17.25 -25.26 9.34
N TRP A 53 -17.00 -25.78 10.52
CA TRP A 53 -15.67 -26.23 11.00
C TRP A 53 -14.58 -25.16 11.00
N GLY A 54 -14.96 -23.88 11.15
CA GLY A 54 -14.01 -22.78 11.24
C GLY A 54 -13.39 -22.36 9.90
N LEU A 55 -13.94 -22.79 8.78
CA LEU A 55 -13.57 -22.31 7.45
C LEU A 55 -14.15 -20.92 7.17
N SER A 56 -13.35 -20.05 6.57
CA SER A 56 -13.78 -18.73 6.12
C SER A 56 -13.18 -18.45 4.73
N LEU A 57 -14.02 -18.02 3.81
CA LEU A 57 -13.63 -17.61 2.46
C LEU A 57 -13.85 -16.12 2.32
N SER A 58 -12.83 -15.39 1.91
CA SER A 58 -12.88 -13.95 1.65
C SER A 58 -12.56 -13.66 0.18
N MET A 59 -13.26 -12.68 -0.38
CA MET A 59 -13.04 -12.19 -1.75
C MET A 59 -13.07 -10.67 -1.72
N VAL A 60 -12.12 -10.01 -2.38
CA VAL A 60 -12.06 -8.55 -2.47
C VAL A 60 -11.70 -8.13 -3.88
N GLY A 61 -12.59 -7.36 -4.51
CA GLY A 61 -12.31 -6.64 -5.75
C GLY A 61 -11.96 -5.20 -5.42
N ARG A 62 -10.80 -4.74 -5.86
CA ARG A 62 -10.31 -3.37 -5.64
C ARG A 62 -10.14 -2.64 -6.96
N ASN A 63 -10.22 -1.33 -6.87
CA ASN A 63 -10.05 -0.46 -8.03
C ASN A 63 -11.06 -0.74 -9.15
N ILE A 64 -12.30 -1.08 -8.77
CA ILE A 64 -13.40 -1.20 -9.70
C ILE A 64 -13.71 0.16 -10.26
N ASN A 65 -13.39 0.68 -11.27
CA ASN A 65 -13.55 2.06 -11.75
C ASN A 65 -12.48 3.02 -11.21
N ALA A 66 -11.22 2.59 -11.24
CA ALA A 66 -10.10 3.41 -10.75
C ALA A 66 -9.49 4.33 -11.83
N LYS A 67 -10.28 4.75 -12.82
CA LYS A 67 -9.85 5.81 -13.73
C LYS A 67 -9.61 7.10 -12.97
N GLN A 68 -8.45 7.69 -13.20
CA GLN A 68 -8.09 9.01 -12.69
C GLN A 68 -8.16 9.99 -13.85
N TYR A 69 -9.03 10.96 -13.72
CA TYR A 69 -9.17 12.05 -14.69
C TYR A 69 -8.29 13.21 -14.21
N MET A 70 -7.21 13.47 -14.93
CA MET A 70 -6.19 14.44 -14.56
C MET A 70 -6.15 15.57 -15.59
N THR A 71 -5.94 16.80 -15.09
CA THR A 71 -5.69 17.97 -15.93
C THR A 71 -4.38 18.61 -15.50
N THR A 72 -3.50 18.88 -16.43
CA THR A 72 -2.28 19.66 -16.16
C THR A 72 -2.58 21.14 -16.33
N TYR A 73 -2.11 21.92 -15.39
CA TYR A 73 -2.19 23.38 -15.34
C TYR A 73 -0.79 23.96 -15.38
N PRO A 74 -0.60 25.17 -15.92
CA PRO A 74 0.70 25.84 -15.91
C PRO A 74 1.17 26.14 -14.48
N SER A 75 0.25 26.40 -13.57
CA SER A 75 0.53 26.70 -12.18
C SER A 75 -0.57 26.20 -11.23
N LEU A 76 -0.28 26.19 -9.94
CA LEU A 76 -1.27 25.90 -8.90
C LEU A 76 -2.35 27.02 -8.85
N ASN A 77 -1.95 28.25 -9.17
CA ASN A 77 -2.85 29.39 -9.22
C ASN A 77 -3.89 29.23 -10.35
N ALA A 78 -3.45 28.79 -11.55
CA ALA A 78 -4.34 28.48 -12.67
C ALA A 78 -5.34 27.37 -12.33
N TRP A 79 -4.90 26.32 -11.63
CA TRP A 79 -5.79 25.27 -11.14
C TRP A 79 -6.82 25.78 -10.13
N SER A 80 -6.40 26.68 -9.23
CA SER A 80 -7.30 27.26 -8.22
C SER A 80 -8.37 28.13 -8.87
N ILE A 81 -8.00 28.92 -9.86
CA ILE A 81 -8.96 29.74 -10.65
C ILE A 81 -9.98 28.85 -11.35
N ASP A 82 -9.53 27.79 -12.03
CA ASP A 82 -10.43 26.87 -12.73
C ASP A 82 -11.38 26.12 -11.76
N THR A 83 -10.88 25.74 -10.59
CA THR A 83 -11.64 24.91 -9.63
C THR A 83 -12.52 25.73 -8.69
N PHE A 84 -12.05 26.87 -8.21
CA PHE A 84 -12.70 27.66 -7.15
C PHE A 84 -13.08 29.08 -7.61
N GLY A 85 -12.71 29.49 -8.82
CA GLY A 85 -12.97 30.82 -9.35
C GLY A 85 -12.12 31.94 -8.75
N GLN A 86 -11.10 31.61 -7.93
CA GLN A 86 -10.22 32.56 -7.27
C GLN A 86 -8.77 32.10 -7.27
N PRO A 87 -7.79 33.02 -7.45
CA PRO A 87 -6.38 32.69 -7.32
C PRO A 87 -6.01 32.50 -5.84
N ILE A 88 -4.97 31.71 -5.59
CA ILE A 88 -4.37 31.53 -4.25
C ILE A 88 -3.51 32.76 -3.90
N LEU A 89 -2.79 33.29 -4.88
CA LEU A 89 -2.02 34.53 -4.79
C LEU A 89 -2.50 35.51 -5.84
N GLU A 90 -2.57 36.79 -5.46
CA GLU A 90 -2.78 37.88 -6.42
C GLU A 90 -1.52 38.01 -7.30
N GLY A 91 -1.57 37.53 -8.50
CA GLY A 91 -0.49 37.52 -9.48
C GLY A 91 -1.03 37.33 -10.89
N ASP A 92 -0.13 37.42 -11.87
CA ASP A 92 -0.47 37.23 -13.29
C ASP A 92 -0.90 35.76 -13.49
N SER A 93 -2.19 35.56 -13.73
CA SER A 93 -2.73 34.23 -14.05
C SER A 93 -2.37 33.88 -15.48
N ASP A 94 -1.22 33.26 -15.66
CA ASP A 94 -0.83 32.74 -16.97
C ASP A 94 -1.83 31.66 -17.41
N SER A 95 -2.64 32.00 -18.40
CA SER A 95 -3.63 31.13 -19.04
C SER A 95 -2.96 30.13 -19.99
N GLY A 96 -1.88 29.49 -19.52
CA GLY A 96 -1.19 28.44 -20.27
C GLY A 96 -2.14 27.30 -20.63
N SER A 97 -1.80 26.55 -21.67
CA SER A 97 -2.63 25.45 -22.16
C SER A 97 -2.80 24.34 -21.09
N THR A 98 -4.03 24.02 -20.79
CA THR A 98 -4.39 22.87 -19.98
C THR A 98 -4.45 21.62 -20.86
N THR A 99 -3.97 20.50 -20.35
CA THR A 99 -4.05 19.19 -21.02
C THR A 99 -4.71 18.18 -20.10
N THR A 100 -5.78 17.58 -20.58
CA THR A 100 -6.45 16.48 -19.85
C THR A 100 -5.88 15.14 -20.27
N PHE A 101 -5.71 14.23 -19.32
CA PHE A 101 -5.29 12.86 -19.56
C PHE A 101 -5.93 11.91 -18.53
N GLU A 102 -6.06 10.66 -18.93
CA GLU A 102 -6.58 9.62 -18.05
C GLU A 102 -5.45 8.68 -17.63
N ILE A 103 -5.49 8.26 -16.37
CA ILE A 103 -4.64 7.20 -15.85
C ILE A 103 -5.56 6.04 -15.46
N ASP A 104 -5.41 4.92 -16.12
CA ASP A 104 -6.16 3.72 -15.78
C ASP A 104 -5.58 3.07 -14.52
N GLY A 105 -6.40 2.98 -13.48
CA GLY A 105 -6.07 2.20 -12.30
C GLY A 105 -6.28 0.71 -12.59
N LYS A 106 -5.31 -0.11 -12.19
CA LYS A 106 -5.40 -1.54 -12.39
C LYS A 106 -6.44 -2.15 -11.44
N PHE A 107 -7.43 -2.87 -12.00
CA PHE A 107 -8.33 -3.70 -11.22
C PHE A 107 -7.54 -4.85 -10.58
N THR A 108 -7.76 -5.11 -9.30
CA THR A 108 -7.16 -6.23 -8.57
C THR A 108 -8.23 -7.07 -7.89
N PHE A 109 -8.02 -8.37 -7.88
CA PHE A 109 -8.91 -9.32 -7.24
C PHE A 109 -8.14 -10.21 -6.28
N ASP A 110 -8.54 -10.18 -5.01
CA ASP A 110 -7.92 -10.94 -3.94
C ASP A 110 -8.84 -12.07 -3.47
N LEU A 111 -8.26 -13.22 -3.21
CA LEU A 111 -8.91 -14.38 -2.61
C LEU A 111 -8.20 -14.77 -1.33
N GLY A 112 -8.96 -15.04 -0.27
CA GLY A 112 -8.43 -15.53 1.00
C GLY A 112 -9.23 -16.74 1.49
N LEU A 113 -8.52 -17.76 1.97
CA LEU A 113 -9.06 -18.92 2.64
C LEU A 113 -8.42 -19.02 4.03
N THR A 114 -9.23 -19.05 5.06
CA THR A 114 -8.77 -19.20 6.43
C THR A 114 -9.50 -20.36 7.09
N TRP A 115 -8.75 -21.17 7.80
CA TRP A 115 -9.28 -22.18 8.70
C TRP A 115 -8.80 -21.93 10.10
N SER A 116 -9.72 -21.87 11.07
CA SER A 116 -9.40 -21.69 12.48
C SER A 116 -10.30 -22.55 13.34
N MET A 117 -9.71 -23.20 14.31
CA MET A 117 -10.45 -24.01 15.29
C MET A 117 -10.02 -23.68 16.72
N ASN A 118 -10.93 -23.97 17.65
CA ASN A 118 -10.68 -23.85 19.07
C ASN A 118 -10.93 -25.22 19.73
N PHE A 119 -9.86 -25.82 20.22
CA PHE A 119 -9.92 -27.12 20.90
C PHE A 119 -9.82 -26.93 22.41
N GLY A 120 -10.67 -27.65 23.13
CA GLY A 120 -10.60 -27.75 24.57
C GLY A 120 -10.73 -26.43 25.32
N SER A 121 -11.70 -25.59 24.94
CA SER A 121 -11.94 -24.32 25.62
C SER A 121 -10.70 -23.40 25.71
N ASN A 122 -10.05 -23.18 24.57
CA ASN A 122 -8.83 -22.37 24.42
C ASN A 122 -7.50 -23.05 24.80
N LEU A 123 -7.48 -24.37 24.95
CA LEU A 123 -6.24 -25.11 25.15
C LEU A 123 -5.32 -25.00 23.92
N LEU A 124 -5.90 -25.16 22.73
CA LEU A 124 -5.18 -25.13 21.46
C LEU A 124 -6.04 -24.43 20.38
N GLN A 125 -5.50 -23.41 19.75
CA GLN A 125 -6.17 -22.65 18.70
C GLN A 125 -5.28 -22.57 17.45
N PRO A 126 -5.31 -23.56 16.57
CA PRO A 126 -4.64 -23.51 15.29
C PRO A 126 -5.40 -22.58 14.32
N THR A 127 -4.65 -21.84 13.52
CA THR A 127 -5.16 -21.05 12.40
C THR A 127 -4.25 -21.25 11.20
N ILE A 128 -4.82 -21.49 10.05
CA ILE A 128 -4.11 -21.59 8.77
C ILE A 128 -4.79 -20.63 7.79
N SER A 129 -4.04 -19.82 7.09
CA SER A 129 -4.54 -18.91 6.06
C SER A 129 -3.75 -19.07 4.77
N LEU A 130 -4.45 -18.91 3.67
CA LEU A 130 -3.90 -18.88 2.32
C LEU A 130 -4.56 -17.73 1.56
N ASP A 131 -3.76 -16.75 1.15
CA ASP A 131 -4.23 -15.58 0.43
C ASP A 131 -3.54 -15.48 -0.94
N PHE A 132 -4.34 -15.17 -1.94
CA PHE A 132 -3.89 -14.82 -3.28
C PHE A 132 -4.23 -13.35 -3.52
N ILE A 133 -3.20 -12.52 -3.67
CA ILE A 133 -3.36 -11.09 -3.91
C ILE A 133 -3.15 -10.82 -5.39
N ASP A 134 -4.09 -10.07 -5.98
CA ASP A 134 -4.11 -9.79 -7.42
C ASP A 134 -4.13 -11.07 -8.28
N PHE A 135 -5.04 -11.99 -7.95
CA PHE A 135 -5.22 -13.27 -8.63
C PHE A 135 -5.41 -13.11 -10.15
N GLY A 136 -5.97 -11.99 -10.60
CA GLY A 136 -6.16 -11.69 -12.02
C GLY A 136 -4.86 -11.67 -12.84
N GLN A 137 -3.74 -11.34 -12.22
CA GLN A 137 -2.43 -11.38 -12.91
C GLN A 137 -2.01 -12.78 -13.36
N MET A 138 -2.42 -13.80 -12.62
CA MET A 138 -2.06 -15.19 -12.96
C MET A 138 -2.82 -15.73 -14.18
N ALA A 139 -3.99 -15.19 -14.46
CA ALA A 139 -4.83 -15.68 -15.56
C ALA A 139 -4.29 -15.33 -16.95
N GLU A 140 -3.41 -14.33 -17.04
CA GLU A 140 -2.85 -13.83 -18.31
C GLU A 140 -1.44 -14.37 -18.60
N LEU A 141 -0.82 -15.09 -17.64
CA LEU A 141 0.57 -15.52 -17.72
C LEU A 141 0.71 -17.01 -17.97
N GLY A 142 1.78 -17.43 -18.64
CA GLY A 142 2.11 -18.82 -18.92
C GLY A 142 3.57 -19.19 -18.60
N GLY A 143 3.85 -20.48 -18.46
CA GLY A 143 5.21 -20.99 -18.28
C GLY A 143 5.92 -20.50 -17.03
N ASP A 144 7.18 -20.09 -17.15
CA ASP A 144 8.02 -19.63 -16.03
C ASP A 144 7.51 -18.33 -15.39
N GLU A 145 6.80 -17.51 -16.15
CA GLU A 145 6.20 -16.26 -15.64
C GLU A 145 5.03 -16.56 -14.69
N LEU A 146 4.25 -17.59 -14.98
CA LEU A 146 3.17 -18.04 -14.09
C LEU A 146 3.73 -18.49 -12.73
N SER A 147 4.86 -19.22 -12.71
CA SER A 147 5.49 -19.65 -11.45
C SER A 147 5.96 -18.46 -10.60
N ARG A 148 6.57 -17.46 -11.22
CA ARG A 148 7.00 -16.24 -10.52
C ARG A 148 5.81 -15.42 -10.03
N ALA A 149 4.78 -15.29 -10.85
CA ALA A 149 3.54 -14.61 -10.48
C ALA A 149 2.85 -15.32 -9.32
N PHE A 150 2.78 -16.65 -9.34
CA PHE A 150 2.22 -17.44 -8.24
C PHE A 150 2.90 -17.12 -6.91
N TRP A 151 4.22 -17.19 -6.84
CA TRP A 151 4.94 -16.86 -5.59
C TRP A 151 4.82 -15.40 -5.20
N SER A 152 4.75 -14.47 -6.15
CA SER A 152 4.61 -13.03 -5.86
C SER A 152 3.24 -12.65 -5.30
N THR A 153 2.20 -13.42 -5.66
CA THR A 153 0.81 -13.17 -5.27
C THR A 153 0.37 -14.00 -4.06
N THR A 154 1.02 -15.14 -3.81
CA THR A 154 0.64 -16.08 -2.75
C THR A 154 1.21 -15.69 -1.40
N ARG A 155 0.36 -15.73 -0.40
CA ARG A 155 0.70 -15.60 1.01
C ARG A 155 0.14 -16.78 1.79
N PHE A 156 0.95 -17.35 2.63
CA PHE A 156 0.54 -18.42 3.53
C PHE A 156 0.85 -18.02 4.97
N GLY A 157 -0.07 -18.30 5.87
CA GLY A 157 0.09 -18.08 7.29
C GLY A 157 -0.36 -19.31 8.09
N ALA A 158 0.39 -19.66 9.09
CA ALA A 158 -0.01 -20.66 10.07
C ALA A 158 0.32 -20.15 11.48
N SER A 159 -0.61 -20.29 12.40
CA SER A 159 -0.35 -19.99 13.80
C SER A 159 -1.00 -21.03 14.72
N VAL A 160 -0.40 -21.21 15.87
CA VAL A 160 -0.94 -22.04 16.93
C VAL A 160 -0.82 -21.29 18.24
N ARG A 161 -1.96 -20.97 18.84
CA ARG A 161 -2.02 -20.40 20.17
C ARG A 161 -2.31 -21.50 21.20
N VAL A 162 -1.50 -21.56 22.25
CA VAL A 162 -1.56 -22.55 23.32
C VAL A 162 -1.90 -21.87 24.64
N LEU A 163 -2.95 -22.32 25.32
CA LEU A 163 -3.41 -21.82 26.62
C LEU A 163 -3.71 -20.33 26.67
N ASN A 164 -3.92 -19.67 25.53
CA ASN A 164 -4.00 -18.22 25.40
C ASN A 164 -2.74 -17.45 25.85
N ILE A 165 -1.62 -18.15 26.06
CA ILE A 165 -0.38 -17.58 26.59
C ILE A 165 0.73 -17.60 25.54
N LEU A 166 0.88 -18.71 24.83
CA LEU A 166 1.94 -18.90 23.84
C LEU A 166 1.35 -18.86 22.43
N ASP A 167 1.99 -18.13 21.56
CA ASP A 167 1.59 -17.99 20.17
C ASP A 167 2.79 -18.27 19.25
N PHE A 168 2.71 -19.33 18.45
CA PHE A 168 3.70 -19.66 17.44
C PHE A 168 3.16 -19.33 16.07
N ARG A 169 3.92 -18.59 15.27
CA ARG A 169 3.51 -18.10 13.96
C ARG A 169 4.55 -18.46 12.92
N TYR A 170 4.06 -18.91 11.79
CA TYR A 170 4.86 -19.12 10.60
C TYR A 170 4.16 -18.44 9.42
N GLY A 171 4.91 -17.81 8.56
CA GLY A 171 4.40 -17.16 7.36
C GLY A 171 5.30 -17.38 6.17
N LEU A 172 4.68 -17.37 5.00
CA LEU A 172 5.33 -17.32 3.71
C LEU A 172 4.71 -16.16 2.94
N ASN A 173 5.50 -15.18 2.57
CA ASN A 173 5.05 -14.03 1.80
C ASN A 173 5.98 -13.80 0.64
N LYS A 174 5.45 -13.88 -0.58
CA LYS A 174 6.26 -13.74 -1.80
C LYS A 174 7.47 -14.68 -1.83
N GLY A 175 7.33 -15.92 -1.36
CA GLY A 175 8.41 -16.90 -1.28
C GLY A 175 9.38 -16.73 -0.11
N TYR A 176 9.25 -15.70 0.71
CA TYR A 176 10.09 -15.47 1.90
C TYR A 176 9.41 -15.98 3.17
N HIS A 177 10.19 -16.61 4.01
CA HIS A 177 9.73 -17.20 5.27
C HIS A 177 9.72 -16.14 6.38
N SER A 178 8.78 -16.28 7.29
CA SER A 178 8.73 -15.55 8.55
C SER A 178 8.37 -16.49 9.69
N ILE A 179 8.98 -16.29 10.85
CA ILE A 179 8.73 -17.06 12.05
C ILE A 179 8.53 -16.08 13.19
N GLY A 180 7.52 -16.32 14.03
CA GLY A 180 7.24 -15.49 15.18
C GLY A 180 6.85 -16.32 16.40
N VAL A 181 7.19 -15.82 17.57
CA VAL A 181 6.78 -16.34 18.86
C VAL A 181 6.25 -15.21 19.72
N GLY A 182 5.08 -15.41 20.30
CA GLY A 182 4.44 -14.47 21.22
C GLY A 182 4.22 -15.11 22.59
N ILE A 183 4.37 -14.31 23.63
CA ILE A 183 4.02 -14.66 25.02
C ILE A 183 3.07 -13.60 25.53
N ASP A 184 1.88 -13.99 25.95
CA ASP A 184 0.84 -13.11 26.48
C ASP A 184 0.56 -13.50 27.93
N LEU A 185 1.10 -12.71 28.86
CA LEU A 185 0.87 -12.85 30.29
C LEU A 185 0.04 -11.65 30.75
N PHE A 186 -0.84 -11.82 31.67
CA PHE A 186 -1.83 -10.88 32.19
C PHE A 186 -1.52 -9.37 32.10
N VAL A 187 -0.27 -8.99 32.34
CA VAL A 187 0.23 -7.60 32.35
C VAL A 187 1.40 -7.38 31.40
N PHE A 188 1.89 -8.44 30.78
CA PHE A 188 3.08 -8.41 29.96
C PHE A 188 2.85 -9.16 28.65
N HIS A 189 3.18 -8.51 27.57
CA HIS A 189 3.12 -9.07 26.22
C HIS A 189 4.50 -8.97 25.57
N LEU A 190 5.00 -10.06 25.04
CA LEU A 190 6.26 -10.12 24.29
C LEU A 190 6.02 -10.82 22.97
N ASP A 191 6.33 -10.15 21.88
CA ASP A 191 6.40 -10.73 20.54
C ASP A 191 7.81 -10.62 19.99
N VAL A 192 8.30 -11.70 19.40
CA VAL A 192 9.54 -11.74 18.64
C VAL A 192 9.24 -12.35 17.28
N ALA A 193 9.64 -11.67 16.21
CA ALA A 193 9.46 -12.15 14.85
C ALA A 193 10.72 -11.92 14.01
N TYR A 194 11.11 -12.94 13.27
CA TYR A 194 12.11 -12.88 12.22
C TYR A 194 11.44 -13.02 10.87
N TYR A 195 11.77 -12.16 9.92
CA TYR A 195 11.18 -12.17 8.59
C TYR A 195 12.09 -11.54 7.55
N THR A 196 11.89 -11.91 6.29
CA THR A 196 12.59 -11.32 5.14
C THR A 196 11.64 -10.46 4.34
N LEU A 197 12.07 -9.27 3.97
CA LEU A 197 11.36 -8.32 3.10
C LEU A 197 12.10 -8.15 1.77
N GLU A 198 11.36 -8.12 0.67
CA GLU A 198 11.90 -7.74 -0.63
C GLU A 198 11.78 -6.23 -0.86
N TYR A 199 12.90 -5.56 -1.01
CA TYR A 199 12.98 -4.14 -1.37
C TYR A 199 13.27 -3.90 -2.86
N GLY A 200 13.49 -4.97 -3.62
CA GLY A 200 13.70 -4.90 -5.06
C GLY A 200 12.38 -4.79 -5.84
N SER A 201 12.47 -4.35 -7.09
CA SER A 201 11.34 -4.32 -8.02
C SER A 201 10.88 -5.71 -8.47
N THR A 202 11.73 -6.72 -8.31
CA THR A 202 11.46 -8.13 -8.63
C THR A 202 11.94 -9.03 -7.51
N LEU A 203 11.29 -10.16 -7.33
CA LEU A 203 11.61 -11.16 -6.33
C LEU A 203 13.08 -11.63 -6.40
N GLY A 204 13.76 -11.68 -5.25
CA GLY A 204 15.15 -12.12 -5.14
C GLY A 204 16.19 -11.06 -5.47
N LYS A 205 15.79 -9.82 -5.79
CA LYS A 205 16.75 -8.78 -6.20
C LYS A 205 17.40 -8.07 -5.02
N LYS A 206 16.63 -7.81 -3.95
CA LYS A 206 17.13 -7.13 -2.75
C LYS A 206 16.40 -7.62 -1.49
N PRO A 207 16.57 -8.90 -1.11
CA PRO A 207 16.01 -9.39 0.16
C PRO A 207 16.76 -8.79 1.34
N VAL A 208 16.03 -8.40 2.37
CA VAL A 208 16.56 -7.86 3.63
C VAL A 208 15.91 -8.59 4.80
N ASP A 209 16.74 -9.16 5.65
CA ASP A 209 16.28 -9.82 6.86
C ASP A 209 16.03 -8.82 7.98
N ALA A 210 14.98 -9.03 8.74
CA ALA A 210 14.60 -8.18 9.84
C ALA A 210 14.21 -8.99 11.07
N LEU A 211 14.57 -8.48 12.23
CA LEU A 211 14.13 -8.95 13.54
C LEU A 211 13.27 -7.87 14.18
N SER A 212 12.04 -8.25 14.57
CA SER A 212 11.14 -7.37 15.30
C SER A 212 10.93 -7.89 16.70
N VAL A 213 11.06 -7.02 17.69
CA VAL A 213 10.74 -7.30 19.10
C VAL A 213 9.74 -6.27 19.57
N ARG A 214 8.60 -6.73 20.08
CA ARG A 214 7.57 -5.90 20.69
C ARG A 214 7.39 -6.29 22.13
N ILE A 215 7.45 -5.31 23.01
CA ILE A 215 7.19 -5.46 24.44
C ILE A 215 5.99 -4.55 24.78
N GLY A 216 4.97 -5.11 25.40
CA GLY A 216 3.80 -4.39 25.88
C GLY A 216 3.59 -4.62 27.36
N LEU A 217 3.21 -3.57 28.08
CA LEU A 217 2.78 -3.61 29.46
C LEU A 217 1.33 -3.12 29.54
N LEU A 218 0.47 -3.84 30.27
CA LEU A 218 -0.95 -3.48 30.49
C LEU A 218 -1.78 -3.40 29.19
N SER A 219 -1.42 -4.12 28.16
CA SER A 219 -2.15 -4.10 26.89
C SER A 219 -3.32 -5.09 26.92
N ARG A 220 -4.48 -4.60 27.28
CA ARG A 220 -5.78 -5.14 26.85
C ARG A 220 -6.63 -4.04 26.28
#